data_e6fc6f22c2256d2961cfeeb08d0058ec
#
_entry.id   e6fc6f22c2256d2961cfeeb08d0058ec
#
_cell.length_a   1.000
_cell.length_b   1.000
_cell.length_c   1.000
_cell.angle_alpha   90.00
_cell.angle_beta   90.00
_cell.angle_gamma   90.00
#
_symmetry.space_group_name_H-M   'P 1'
#
loop_
_entity.id
_entity.type
_entity.pdbx_description
1 polymer ?
#
loop_
_entity_poly.entity_id
_entity_poly.type
_entity_poly.pdbx_seq_one_letter_code
_entity_poly.pdbx_strand_id
1 'polypeptide(L)'
;LNDEPENLQVLPPLDPSLLDKLIILRCVRHTLPWPGDEITVLKDILQTELQPFAHYLDGLVVPEHLVEPRCGLKAYQHPAILEELMQLSPEHQLVGLIDTVIFEKEFLIWRGTAADLETALRDSKYAREADRLFRFNTACGVYLARLHEQDPERITKTKSNGKVRWAISPPAGSAVDWNQ
;
A
#
# COMPACT_ATOMS: atom_id res chain seq x y z
N LEU A 1 -8.71 -16.60 4.82
CA LEU A 1 -8.89 -15.14 4.77
C LEU A 1 -8.80 -14.66 6.21
N ASN A 2 -7.78 -13.89 6.54
CA ASN A 2 -7.51 -13.44 7.89
C ASN A 2 -8.06 -12.04 8.11
N ASP A 3 -8.75 -11.85 9.24
CA ASP A 3 -9.26 -10.55 9.70
C ASP A 3 -8.15 -9.65 10.29
N GLU A 4 -6.92 -10.18 10.39
CA GLU A 4 -5.79 -9.48 11.00
C GLU A 4 -4.94 -8.81 9.91
N PRO A 5 -4.75 -7.48 9.96
CA PRO A 5 -3.93 -6.74 8.98
C PRO A 5 -2.51 -7.32 8.83
N GLU A 6 -1.98 -7.88 9.91
CA GLU A 6 -0.64 -8.47 9.96
C GLU A 6 -0.49 -9.72 9.06
N ASN A 7 -1.59 -10.34 8.67
CA ASN A 7 -1.64 -11.53 7.84
C ASN A 7 -2.05 -11.27 6.38
N LEU A 8 -2.25 -10.01 6.00
CA LEU A 8 -2.51 -9.60 4.62
C LEU A 8 -1.26 -9.71 3.70
N GLN A 9 -0.15 -10.25 4.20
CA GLN A 9 1.08 -10.51 3.45
C GLN A 9 0.92 -11.49 2.26
N VAL A 10 -0.28 -11.97 2.00
CA VAL A 10 -0.58 -12.84 0.85
C VAL A 10 -0.58 -12.06 -0.48
N LEU A 11 -0.76 -10.75 -0.43
CA LEU A 11 -0.71 -9.92 -1.63
C LEU A 11 0.74 -9.44 -1.87
N PRO A 12 1.20 -9.49 -3.13
CA PRO A 12 2.47 -8.86 -3.48
C PRO A 12 2.40 -7.35 -3.21
N PRO A 13 3.55 -6.67 -3.08
CA PRO A 13 3.57 -5.21 -3.01
C PRO A 13 2.70 -4.64 -4.12
N LEU A 14 1.76 -3.78 -3.75
CA LEU A 14 0.81 -3.22 -4.71
C LEU A 14 1.55 -2.24 -5.63
N ASP A 15 1.94 -2.76 -6.78
CA ASP A 15 2.41 -1.95 -7.89
C ASP A 15 1.18 -1.33 -8.60
N PRO A 16 1.23 -0.07 -9.04
CA PRO A 16 0.15 0.54 -9.83
C PRO A 16 -0.32 -0.31 -11.01
N SER A 17 0.60 -1.09 -11.60
CA SER A 17 0.27 -2.03 -12.69
C SER A 17 -0.54 -3.26 -12.26
N LEU A 18 -0.65 -3.53 -10.97
CA LEU A 18 -1.46 -4.60 -10.42
C LEU A 18 -2.81 -4.09 -9.90
N LEU A 19 -2.88 -2.85 -9.44
CA LEU A 19 -4.09 -2.27 -8.89
C LEU A 19 -5.25 -2.24 -9.89
N ASP A 20 -4.95 -2.02 -11.17
CA ASP A 20 -5.95 -2.03 -12.26
C ASP A 20 -6.51 -3.42 -12.56
N LYS A 21 -5.89 -4.48 -12.04
CA LYS A 21 -6.24 -5.89 -12.27
C LYS A 21 -6.82 -6.60 -11.05
N LEU A 22 -6.83 -5.92 -9.90
CA LEU A 22 -7.29 -6.52 -8.65
C LEU A 22 -8.60 -5.91 -8.19
N ILE A 23 -9.52 -6.78 -7.81
CA ILE A 23 -10.73 -6.41 -7.08
C ILE A 23 -10.51 -6.83 -5.63
N ILE A 24 -10.48 -5.86 -4.73
CA ILE A 24 -10.27 -6.08 -3.30
C ILE A 24 -11.56 -5.75 -2.56
N LEU A 25 -12.20 -6.78 -2.03
CA LEU A 25 -13.45 -6.68 -1.30
C LEU A 25 -13.21 -6.94 0.19
N ARG A 26 -13.86 -6.17 1.03
CA ARG A 26 -13.91 -6.42 2.46
C ARG A 26 -15.19 -7.20 2.78
N CYS A 27 -15.04 -8.44 3.22
CA CYS A 27 -16.15 -9.23 3.70
C CYS A 27 -16.31 -9.03 5.21
N VAL A 28 -17.52 -8.73 5.64
CA VAL A 28 -17.87 -8.62 7.05
C VAL A 28 -18.52 -9.92 7.50
N ARG A 29 -18.10 -10.42 8.65
CA ARG A 29 -18.72 -11.62 9.23
C ARG A 29 -20.15 -11.29 9.67
N HIS A 30 -21.11 -11.96 9.09
CA HIS A 30 -22.51 -11.91 9.51
C HIS A 30 -22.91 -13.18 10.24
N THR A 31 -23.80 -13.04 11.21
CA THR A 31 -24.49 -14.20 11.78
C THR A 31 -25.40 -14.76 10.70
N LEU A 32 -25.26 -16.03 10.40
CA LEU A 32 -26.13 -16.70 9.44
C LEU A 32 -27.58 -16.75 9.99
N PRO A 33 -28.58 -16.59 9.14
CA PRO A 33 -29.99 -16.54 9.58
C PRO A 33 -30.54 -17.90 10.05
N TRP A 34 -29.76 -18.95 9.97
CA TRP A 34 -30.11 -20.30 10.42
C TRP A 34 -29.20 -20.74 11.57
N PRO A 35 -29.72 -21.47 12.53
CA PRO A 35 -28.95 -21.92 13.66
C PRO A 35 -28.03 -23.08 13.26
N GLY A 36 -26.79 -23.01 13.63
CA GLY A 36 -25.88 -24.05 13.94
C GLY A 36 -25.15 -24.71 12.82
N ASP A 37 -25.04 -25.87 12.80
CA ASP A 37 -24.10 -26.79 12.30
C ASP A 37 -24.42 -27.32 10.88
N GLU A 38 -24.04 -26.59 9.82
CA GLU A 38 -25.04 -26.51 8.81
C GLU A 38 -24.42 -26.56 7.49
N ILE A 39 -23.43 -27.46 7.40
CA ILE A 39 -22.99 -27.98 6.10
C ILE A 39 -24.17 -28.57 5.33
N THR A 40 -25.14 -29.16 6.02
CA THR A 40 -26.34 -29.70 5.38
C THR A 40 -27.25 -28.59 4.85
N VAL A 41 -27.53 -27.56 5.69
CA VAL A 41 -28.32 -26.41 5.28
C VAL A 41 -27.63 -25.64 4.15
N LEU A 42 -26.31 -25.46 4.26
CA LEU A 42 -25.53 -24.80 3.19
C LEU A 42 -25.59 -25.59 1.87
N LYS A 43 -25.52 -26.93 1.93
CA LYS A 43 -25.64 -27.77 0.73
C LYS A 43 -27.01 -27.67 0.10
N ASP A 44 -28.08 -27.66 0.91
CA ASP A 44 -29.44 -27.51 0.42
C ASP A 44 -29.67 -26.15 -0.22
N ILE A 45 -29.16 -25.08 0.39
CA ILE A 45 -29.20 -23.71 -0.19
C ILE A 45 -28.42 -23.68 -1.50
N LEU A 46 -27.20 -24.20 -1.54
CA LEU A 46 -26.40 -24.24 -2.76
C LEU A 46 -27.09 -25.02 -3.88
N GLN A 47 -27.76 -26.14 -3.55
CA GLN A 47 -28.49 -26.93 -4.54
C GLN A 47 -29.74 -26.24 -5.06
N THR A 48 -30.45 -25.51 -4.22
CA THR A 48 -31.72 -24.86 -4.58
C THR A 48 -31.53 -23.46 -5.17
N GLU A 49 -30.54 -22.70 -4.68
CA GLU A 49 -30.38 -21.29 -5.05
C GLU A 49 -29.29 -21.03 -6.10
N LEU A 50 -28.38 -21.99 -6.30
CA LEU A 50 -27.27 -21.77 -7.25
C LEU A 50 -27.76 -21.55 -8.69
N GLN A 51 -28.74 -22.31 -9.15
CA GLN A 51 -29.31 -22.17 -10.50
C GLN A 51 -30.04 -20.84 -10.69
N PRO A 52 -30.99 -20.44 -9.81
CA PRO A 52 -31.61 -19.11 -9.89
C PRO A 52 -30.58 -17.96 -9.81
N PHE A 53 -29.53 -18.10 -8.95
CA PHE A 53 -28.47 -17.12 -8.86
C PHE A 53 -27.63 -17.02 -10.13
N ALA A 54 -27.26 -18.14 -10.74
CA ALA A 54 -26.58 -18.16 -12.04
C ALA A 54 -27.42 -17.48 -13.12
N HIS A 55 -28.72 -17.77 -13.17
CA HIS A 55 -29.62 -17.12 -14.10
C HIS A 55 -29.77 -15.61 -13.86
N TYR A 56 -29.80 -15.20 -12.60
CA TYR A 56 -29.74 -13.77 -12.23
C TYR A 56 -28.45 -13.10 -12.74
N LEU A 57 -27.30 -13.76 -12.58
CA LEU A 57 -26.02 -13.24 -13.06
C LEU A 57 -25.98 -13.15 -14.60
N ASP A 58 -26.54 -14.10 -15.32
CA ASP A 58 -26.61 -14.05 -16.77
C ASP A 58 -27.45 -12.87 -17.30
N GLY A 59 -28.44 -12.45 -16.51
CA GLY A 59 -29.29 -11.30 -16.82
C GLY A 59 -28.73 -9.96 -16.27
N LEU A 60 -27.61 -9.98 -15.53
CA LEU A 60 -27.08 -8.79 -14.90
C LEU A 60 -26.45 -7.85 -15.92
N VAL A 61 -27.04 -6.69 -16.07
CA VAL A 61 -26.46 -5.63 -16.89
C VAL A 61 -25.50 -4.83 -16.07
N VAL A 62 -24.21 -4.90 -16.41
CA VAL A 62 -23.18 -4.09 -15.76
C VAL A 62 -23.38 -2.62 -16.13
N PRO A 63 -23.51 -1.71 -15.16
CA PRO A 63 -23.61 -0.28 -15.44
C PRO A 63 -22.41 0.23 -16.25
N GLU A 64 -22.66 1.07 -17.25
CA GLU A 64 -21.64 1.54 -18.20
C GLU A 64 -20.44 2.20 -17.50
N HIS A 65 -20.69 2.92 -16.39
CA HIS A 65 -19.63 3.56 -15.61
C HIS A 65 -18.68 2.59 -14.92
N LEU A 66 -19.05 1.31 -14.77
CA LEU A 66 -18.22 0.23 -14.23
C LEU A 66 -17.52 -0.60 -15.31
N VAL A 67 -17.82 -0.35 -16.56
CA VAL A 67 -17.18 -1.05 -17.68
C VAL A 67 -15.83 -0.42 -18.00
N GLU A 68 -14.82 -1.26 -18.16
CA GLU A 68 -13.51 -0.89 -18.65
C GLU A 68 -13.20 -1.64 -19.94
N PRO A 69 -12.86 -0.94 -21.06
CA PRO A 69 -12.65 -1.60 -22.36
C PRO A 69 -11.57 -2.68 -22.37
N ARG A 70 -10.56 -2.53 -21.52
CA ARG A 70 -9.41 -3.45 -21.49
C ARG A 70 -9.65 -4.71 -20.67
N CYS A 71 -10.29 -4.57 -19.53
CA CYS A 71 -10.43 -5.64 -18.53
C CYS A 71 -11.88 -6.07 -18.29
N GLY A 72 -12.84 -5.45 -18.99
CA GLY A 72 -14.27 -5.71 -18.86
C GLY A 72 -14.91 -4.96 -17.68
N LEU A 73 -14.29 -4.95 -16.53
CA LEU A 73 -14.76 -4.23 -15.33
C LEU A 73 -13.67 -3.33 -14.78
N LYS A 74 -14.07 -2.17 -14.27
CA LYS A 74 -13.17 -1.31 -13.50
C LYS A 74 -12.73 -2.01 -12.24
N ALA A 75 -11.46 -1.92 -11.94
CA ALA A 75 -10.92 -2.40 -10.68
C ALA A 75 -11.58 -1.66 -9.50
N TYR A 76 -11.87 -2.39 -8.44
CA TYR A 76 -12.37 -1.84 -7.19
C TYR A 76 -11.47 -2.29 -6.05
N GLN A 77 -11.03 -1.34 -5.25
CA GLN A 77 -10.29 -1.62 -4.02
C GLN A 77 -11.03 -0.98 -2.86
N HIS A 78 -11.32 -1.77 -1.83
CA HIS A 78 -11.92 -1.25 -0.61
C HIS A 78 -10.94 -0.26 0.04
N PRO A 79 -11.32 1.02 0.26
CA PRO A 79 -10.38 2.08 0.65
C PRO A 79 -9.57 1.74 1.91
N ALA A 80 -10.22 1.23 2.97
CA ALA A 80 -9.52 0.89 4.21
C ALA A 80 -8.49 -0.23 4.02
N ILE A 81 -8.77 -1.23 3.17
CA ILE A 81 -7.81 -2.31 2.89
C ILE A 81 -6.66 -1.78 2.04
N LEU A 82 -6.96 -0.92 1.07
CA LEU A 82 -5.94 -0.30 0.23
C LEU A 82 -4.98 0.54 1.08
N GLU A 83 -5.49 1.33 2.01
CA GLU A 83 -4.69 2.13 2.93
C GLU A 83 -3.77 1.26 3.81
N GLU A 84 -4.31 0.19 4.42
CA GLU A 84 -3.53 -0.77 5.20
C GLU A 84 -2.43 -1.44 4.36
N LEU A 85 -2.74 -1.85 3.12
CA LEU A 85 -1.77 -2.45 2.21
C LEU A 85 -0.68 -1.45 1.76
N MET A 86 -1.05 -0.19 1.55
CA MET A 86 -0.09 0.87 1.24
C MET A 86 0.89 1.09 2.39
N GLN A 87 0.44 1.04 3.65
CA GLN A 87 1.31 1.17 4.82
C GLN A 87 2.33 0.03 4.94
N LEU A 88 2.03 -1.15 4.40
CA LEU A 88 2.94 -2.28 4.34
C LEU A 88 3.96 -2.19 3.19
N SER A 89 3.81 -1.23 2.28
CA SER A 89 4.73 -1.09 1.16
C SER A 89 6.13 -0.68 1.62
N PRO A 90 7.19 -1.16 0.96
CA PRO A 90 8.56 -0.76 1.27
C PRO A 90 8.77 0.75 1.21
N GLU A 91 8.07 1.44 0.31
CA GLU A 91 8.12 2.89 0.16
C GLU A 91 7.58 3.61 1.40
N HIS A 92 6.44 3.17 1.93
CA HIS A 92 5.86 3.73 3.16
C HIS A 92 6.72 3.43 4.39
N GLN A 93 7.25 2.21 4.47
CA GLN A 93 8.19 1.85 5.53
C GLN A 93 9.45 2.72 5.49
N LEU A 94 9.95 3.03 4.28
CA LEU A 94 11.08 3.95 4.12
C LEU A 94 10.74 5.36 4.60
N VAL A 95 9.58 5.89 4.24
CA VAL A 95 9.12 7.20 4.72
C VAL A 95 9.02 7.22 6.24
N GLY A 96 8.42 6.20 6.85
CA GLY A 96 8.33 6.09 8.31
C GLY A 96 9.71 6.05 9.00
N LEU A 97 10.68 5.33 8.41
CA LEU A 97 12.05 5.30 8.92
C LEU A 97 12.74 6.67 8.76
N ILE A 98 12.57 7.34 7.62
CA ILE A 98 13.11 8.68 7.40
C ILE A 98 12.55 9.66 8.43
N ASP A 99 11.25 9.65 8.65
CA ASP A 99 10.59 10.54 9.61
C ASP A 99 11.09 10.30 11.03
N THR A 100 11.27 9.05 11.40
CA THR A 100 11.70 8.67 12.73
C THR A 100 13.19 8.90 12.99
N VAL A 101 14.04 8.72 11.98
CA VAL A 101 15.51 8.79 12.14
C VAL A 101 16.06 10.16 11.78
N ILE A 102 15.65 10.68 10.62
CA ILE A 102 16.21 11.93 10.08
C ILE A 102 15.51 13.15 10.68
N PHE A 103 14.19 13.08 10.83
CA PHE A 103 13.39 14.21 11.30
C PHE A 103 12.96 14.11 12.76
N GLU A 104 13.55 13.18 13.56
CA GLU A 104 13.28 13.08 15.01
C GLU A 104 13.59 14.38 15.77
N LYS A 105 14.65 15.08 15.35
CA LYS A 105 15.19 16.26 16.06
C LYS A 105 15.38 17.49 15.17
N GLU A 106 15.49 17.29 13.88
CA GLU A 106 15.80 18.37 12.94
C GLU A 106 14.76 18.42 11.82
N PHE A 107 14.07 19.55 11.73
CA PHE A 107 13.07 19.80 10.68
C PHE A 107 13.67 20.50 9.46
N LEU A 108 14.95 20.25 9.18
CA LEU A 108 15.65 20.78 8.02
C LEU A 108 15.58 19.79 6.86
N ILE A 109 15.54 20.33 5.64
CA ILE A 109 15.56 19.49 4.42
C ILE A 109 16.83 18.64 4.41
N TRP A 110 16.66 17.32 4.45
CA TRP A 110 17.78 16.40 4.27
C TRP A 110 18.23 16.38 2.81
N ARG A 111 19.54 16.32 2.58
CA ARG A 111 20.12 16.28 1.23
C ARG A 111 21.27 15.28 1.17
N GLY A 112 21.20 14.36 0.19
CA GLY A 112 22.26 13.35 0.02
C GLY A 112 22.00 12.43 -1.18
N THR A 113 22.81 11.40 -1.31
CA THR A 113 22.58 10.29 -2.24
C THR A 113 21.75 9.20 -1.55
N ALA A 114 21.20 8.26 -2.32
CA ALA A 114 20.51 7.10 -1.76
C ALA A 114 21.43 6.28 -0.83
N ALA A 115 22.71 6.19 -1.14
CA ALA A 115 23.70 5.50 -0.30
C ALA A 115 23.94 6.24 1.03
N ASP A 116 23.98 7.58 1.00
CA ASP A 116 24.14 8.38 2.22
C ASP A 116 22.92 8.17 3.15
N LEU A 117 21.70 8.13 2.58
CA LEU A 117 20.48 7.85 3.34
C LEU A 117 20.50 6.44 3.92
N GLU A 118 20.79 5.45 3.09
CA GLU A 118 20.86 4.05 3.52
C GLU A 118 21.85 3.88 4.68
N THR A 119 23.03 4.50 4.60
CA THR A 119 24.04 4.48 5.67
C THR A 119 23.48 5.14 6.93
N ALA A 120 22.88 6.32 6.83
CA ALA A 120 22.31 7.01 7.99
C ALA A 120 21.23 6.20 8.70
N LEU A 121 20.38 5.48 7.92
CA LEU A 121 19.35 4.63 8.49
C LEU A 121 19.92 3.35 9.14
N ARG A 122 20.94 2.73 8.54
CA ARG A 122 21.63 1.56 9.11
C ARG A 122 22.45 1.87 10.34
N ASP A 123 22.98 3.08 10.46
CA ASP A 123 23.73 3.53 11.63
C ASP A 123 22.83 3.98 12.79
N SER A 124 21.52 3.94 12.60
CA SER A 124 20.54 4.33 13.61
C SER A 124 20.14 3.17 14.54
N LYS A 125 19.34 3.49 15.55
CA LYS A 125 18.71 2.48 16.43
C LYS A 125 17.76 1.54 15.69
N TYR A 126 17.39 1.85 14.45
CA TYR A 126 16.50 1.08 13.57
C TYR A 126 17.26 0.32 12.46
N ALA A 127 18.52 -0.02 12.70
CA ALA A 127 19.36 -0.75 11.75
C ALA A 127 18.72 -2.06 11.26
N ARG A 128 18.03 -2.79 12.13
CA ARG A 128 17.36 -4.06 11.77
C ARG A 128 16.21 -3.86 10.79
N GLU A 129 15.44 -2.81 10.97
CA GLU A 129 14.34 -2.43 10.08
C GLU A 129 14.90 -1.98 8.71
N ALA A 130 15.95 -1.18 8.70
CA ALA A 130 16.66 -0.78 7.49
C ALA A 130 17.23 -1.98 6.73
N ASP A 131 17.84 -2.96 7.40
CA ASP A 131 18.35 -4.17 6.77
C ASP A 131 17.24 -5.04 6.16
N ARG A 132 16.07 -5.12 6.80
CA ARG A 132 14.92 -5.84 6.25
C ARG A 132 14.35 -5.13 5.02
N LEU A 133 14.41 -3.81 5.00
CA LEU A 133 13.91 -2.99 3.91
C LEU A 133 14.85 -3.02 2.70
N PHE A 134 16.15 -2.86 2.91
CA PHE A 134 17.16 -2.78 1.85
C PHE A 134 17.75 -4.16 1.51
N ARG A 135 16.92 -5.02 0.91
CA ARG A 135 17.28 -6.41 0.57
C ARG A 135 18.23 -6.53 -0.63
N PHE A 136 18.42 -5.46 -1.40
CA PHE A 136 19.31 -5.42 -2.57
C PHE A 136 19.98 -4.05 -2.69
N ASN A 137 21.16 -4.02 -3.30
CA ASN A 137 22.07 -2.86 -3.29
C ASN A 137 21.49 -1.53 -3.80
N THR A 138 20.44 -1.54 -4.59
CA THR A 138 19.82 -0.33 -5.14
C THR A 138 18.43 -0.05 -4.55
N ALA A 139 18.02 -0.79 -3.53
CA ALA A 139 16.69 -0.74 -2.96
C ALA A 139 16.28 0.69 -2.54
N CYS A 140 17.13 1.36 -1.79
CA CYS A 140 16.90 2.73 -1.34
C CYS A 140 16.64 3.69 -2.51
N GLY A 141 17.46 3.62 -3.55
CA GLY A 141 17.31 4.45 -4.74
C GLY A 141 16.03 4.17 -5.53
N VAL A 142 15.62 2.91 -5.62
CA VAL A 142 14.37 2.49 -6.28
C VAL A 142 13.16 3.00 -5.49
N TYR A 143 13.17 2.84 -4.17
CA TYR A 143 12.06 3.31 -3.34
C TYR A 143 11.95 4.84 -3.33
N LEU A 144 13.07 5.57 -3.26
CA LEU A 144 13.08 7.02 -3.39
C LEU A 144 12.56 7.50 -4.76
N ALA A 145 12.85 6.77 -5.85
CA ALA A 145 12.34 7.12 -7.17
C ALA A 145 10.81 6.98 -7.23
N ARG A 146 10.25 5.92 -6.69
CA ARG A 146 8.80 5.71 -6.62
C ARG A 146 8.11 6.73 -5.70
N LEU A 147 8.72 7.02 -4.56
CA LEU A 147 8.23 8.05 -3.66
C LEU A 147 8.24 9.45 -4.29
N HIS A 148 9.26 9.76 -5.07
CA HIS A 148 9.29 11.01 -5.84
C HIS A 148 8.15 11.11 -6.87
N GLU A 149 7.77 9.99 -7.50
CA GLU A 149 6.63 9.94 -8.43
C GLU A 149 5.30 10.13 -7.70
N GLN A 150 5.19 9.65 -6.45
CA GLN A 150 3.99 9.77 -5.62
C GLN A 150 3.86 11.14 -4.96
N ASP A 151 4.96 11.67 -4.44
CA ASP A 151 5.02 12.96 -3.71
C ASP A 151 6.26 13.76 -4.13
N PRO A 152 6.21 14.42 -5.31
CA PRO A 152 7.33 15.21 -5.83
C PRO A 152 7.59 16.50 -5.03
N GLU A 153 6.64 16.95 -4.21
CA GLU A 153 6.81 18.13 -3.36
C GLU A 153 7.67 17.80 -2.14
N ARG A 154 7.49 16.64 -1.56
CA ARG A 154 8.23 16.18 -0.40
C ARG A 154 9.60 15.60 -0.74
N ILE A 155 9.68 14.82 -1.80
CA ILE A 155 10.90 14.13 -2.22
C ILE A 155 11.31 14.61 -3.60
N THR A 156 12.37 15.40 -3.68
CA THR A 156 12.86 15.96 -4.93
C THR A 156 14.15 15.27 -5.38
N LYS A 157 14.27 15.11 -6.70
CA LYS A 157 15.40 14.44 -7.35
C LYS A 157 16.15 15.44 -8.21
N THR A 158 17.47 15.55 -8.00
CA THR A 158 18.35 16.37 -8.83
C THR A 158 19.50 15.52 -9.36
N LYS A 159 19.94 15.80 -10.57
CA LYS A 159 21.11 15.13 -11.18
C LYS A 159 22.23 16.15 -11.34
N SER A 160 23.36 15.92 -10.67
CA SER A 160 24.54 16.78 -10.75
C SER A 160 25.78 15.92 -10.91
N ASN A 161 26.63 16.24 -11.88
CA ASN A 161 27.88 15.53 -12.17
C ASN A 161 27.72 14.00 -12.32
N GLY A 162 26.63 13.59 -13.01
CA GLY A 162 26.33 12.16 -13.22
C GLY A 162 25.78 11.42 -11.99
N LYS A 163 25.74 12.06 -10.81
CA LYS A 163 25.19 11.49 -9.58
C LYS A 163 23.78 12.00 -9.33
N VAL A 164 22.92 11.09 -8.88
CA VAL A 164 21.57 11.44 -8.41
C VAL A 164 21.66 11.88 -6.96
N ARG A 165 21.11 13.05 -6.66
CA ARG A 165 20.94 13.57 -5.30
C ARG A 165 19.47 13.76 -5.00
N TRP A 166 19.13 13.49 -3.77
CA TRP A 166 17.78 13.60 -3.23
C TRP A 166 17.73 14.73 -2.21
N ALA A 167 16.62 15.45 -2.18
CA ALA A 167 16.27 16.34 -1.10
C ALA A 167 14.90 15.91 -0.58
N ILE A 168 14.82 15.70 0.74
CA ILE A 168 13.64 15.19 1.42
C ILE A 168 13.21 16.25 2.42
N SER A 169 11.98 16.72 2.31
CA SER A 169 11.38 17.68 3.24
C SER A 169 10.78 16.94 4.45
N PRO A 170 10.74 17.57 5.63
CA PRO A 170 10.08 17.03 6.81
C PRO A 170 8.58 16.80 6.56
N PRO A 171 7.90 15.95 7.36
CA PRO A 171 6.48 15.72 7.23
C PRO A 171 5.67 17.01 7.45
N ALA A 172 4.57 17.15 6.72
CA ALA A 172 3.65 18.29 6.88
C ALA A 172 3.08 18.31 8.32
N GLY A 173 3.18 19.45 8.99
CA GLY A 173 2.76 19.62 10.40
C GLY A 173 3.88 19.55 11.42
N SER A 174 5.13 19.27 11.01
CA SER A 174 6.30 19.33 11.88
C SER A 174 6.94 20.72 12.00
N ALA A 175 6.39 21.70 11.28
CA ALA A 175 6.80 23.10 11.46
C ALA A 175 6.34 23.58 12.84
N VAL A 176 7.25 23.63 13.79
CA VAL A 176 7.05 24.33 15.05
C VAL A 176 6.88 25.81 14.70
N ASP A 177 5.70 26.33 14.98
CA ASP A 177 5.38 27.76 14.84
C ASP A 177 6.26 28.54 15.84
N TRP A 178 7.37 29.08 15.38
CA TRP A 178 8.31 29.88 16.18
C TRP A 178 7.78 31.27 16.51
N ASN A 179 6.46 31.52 16.31
CA ASN A 179 5.77 32.78 16.60
C ASN A 179 4.79 32.65 17.78
N GLN A 180 5.21 32.15 18.92
CA GLN A 180 4.55 32.42 20.20
C GLN A 180 5.54 32.90 21.22
#